data_baeb3d75f1013b1f070205613586e668
#
_entry.id   baeb3d75f1013b1f070205613586e668
#
_cell.length_a   1.000
_cell.length_b   1.000
_cell.length_c   1.000
_cell.angle_alpha   90.00
_cell.angle_beta   90.00
_cell.angle_gamma   90.00
#
_symmetry.space_group_name_H-M   'P 1'
#
loop_
_entity.id
_entity.type
_entity.pdbx_description
1 polymer ?
#
loop_
_entity_poly.entity_id
_entity_poly.type
_entity_poly.pdbx_seq_one_letter_code
_entity_poly.pdbx_strand_id
1 'polypeptide(L)'
;MKPTLFVLAAGMGSRYGGLKQLDGLGPNGETIMDYSIFDAIRGGFGKLVFVIRKSFEKDFREKIISKYENHIPVEVVFQDLNDLPEGFTCPEGREKPWGTNHAVLMGKKVINEPFAVINADDFYGRDSFAVLGKQLSEMDGKKNDYCMVGYRVGNTLSESGSVARGVCATNEEGYLTGVVERTAIERIDGDIQFVDENGKKVVLEENTPVSMNMWGFTPDYFEYSEEYFKEFLKANMGNLKSEYFIPLMVNKLITEGTARVKVLDTTSKWFGVTYAADRQGVVDKIQALVDAGENPSK
;
A
#
# COMPACT_ATOMS: atom_id res chain seq x y z
N MET A 1 -1.73 15.53 16.32
CA MET A 1 -1.64 15.99 14.90
C MET A 1 -2.38 14.99 14.02
N LYS A 2 -3.14 15.46 13.03
CA LYS A 2 -3.83 14.54 12.10
C LYS A 2 -2.83 13.80 11.22
N PRO A 3 -3.04 12.49 10.97
CA PRO A 3 -2.12 11.74 10.13
C PRO A 3 -2.22 12.12 8.66
N THR A 4 -1.17 11.77 7.93
CA THR A 4 -1.06 11.96 6.48
C THR A 4 -1.34 10.66 5.74
N LEU A 5 -2.05 10.74 4.63
CA LEU A 5 -2.18 9.64 3.67
C LEU A 5 -1.09 9.79 2.60
N PHE A 6 -0.21 8.80 2.51
CA PHE A 6 0.84 8.73 1.50
C PHE A 6 0.49 7.68 0.45
N VAL A 7 0.21 8.13 -0.76
CA VAL A 7 -0.27 7.27 -1.86
C VAL A 7 0.88 6.98 -2.82
N LEU A 8 1.18 5.70 -3.00
CA LEU A 8 2.21 5.24 -3.93
C LEU A 8 1.63 5.12 -5.34
N ALA A 9 1.92 6.10 -6.18
CA ALA A 9 1.38 6.22 -7.53
C ALA A 9 2.47 6.25 -8.62
N ALA A 10 3.74 5.97 -8.27
CA ALA A 10 4.85 6.02 -9.24
C ALA A 10 4.84 4.87 -10.25
N GLY A 11 4.16 3.76 -9.94
CA GLY A 11 3.95 2.65 -10.87
C GLY A 11 2.89 2.87 -11.94
N MET A 12 2.31 4.07 -12.01
CA MET A 12 1.24 4.40 -12.96
C MET A 12 1.71 4.27 -14.41
N GLY A 13 0.88 3.61 -15.21
CA GLY A 13 1.04 3.58 -16.66
C GLY A 13 1.92 2.48 -17.23
N SER A 14 2.55 1.63 -16.41
CA SER A 14 3.49 0.62 -16.91
C SER A 14 2.83 -0.63 -17.53
N ARG A 15 1.58 -0.94 -17.18
CA ARG A 15 0.91 -2.20 -17.59
C ARG A 15 -0.19 -2.07 -18.64
N TYR A 16 -0.73 -0.87 -18.90
CA TYR A 16 -1.91 -0.66 -19.74
C TYR A 16 -1.74 0.43 -20.81
N GLY A 17 -0.52 0.86 -21.11
CA GLY A 17 -0.26 1.92 -22.08
C GLY A 17 -0.92 3.26 -21.75
N GLY A 18 -1.39 3.44 -20.49
CA GLY A 18 -2.08 4.62 -20.03
C GLY A 18 -2.17 4.70 -18.52
N LEU A 19 -2.84 5.72 -18.02
CA LEU A 19 -2.97 5.99 -16.59
C LEU A 19 -4.10 5.14 -15.98
N LYS A 20 -3.83 3.87 -15.71
CA LYS A 20 -4.78 2.91 -15.11
C LYS A 20 -5.44 3.47 -13.85
N GLN A 21 -4.68 4.17 -13.00
CA GLN A 21 -5.18 4.75 -11.76
C GLN A 21 -6.12 5.95 -11.99
N LEU A 22 -6.22 6.42 -13.22
CA LEU A 22 -7.12 7.49 -13.63
C LEU A 22 -8.35 6.96 -14.38
N ASP A 23 -8.50 5.63 -14.50
CA ASP A 23 -9.69 5.02 -15.07
C ASP A 23 -10.90 5.24 -14.16
N GLY A 24 -11.97 5.74 -14.69
CA GLY A 24 -13.22 5.97 -13.97
C GLY A 24 -14.00 4.67 -13.78
N LEU A 25 -14.08 4.19 -12.54
CA LEU A 25 -14.76 2.95 -12.17
C LEU A 25 -16.06 3.19 -11.39
N GLY A 26 -16.21 4.37 -10.80
CA GLY A 26 -17.41 4.77 -10.10
C GLY A 26 -18.51 5.30 -11.01
N PRO A 27 -19.74 5.45 -10.49
CA PRO A 27 -20.91 5.85 -11.29
C PRO A 27 -20.81 7.24 -11.93
N ASN A 28 -19.97 8.14 -11.38
CA ASN A 28 -19.74 9.48 -11.92
C ASN A 28 -18.29 9.68 -12.39
N GLY A 29 -17.60 8.60 -12.75
CA GLY A 29 -16.22 8.65 -13.23
C GLY A 29 -15.16 8.69 -12.14
N GLU A 30 -15.51 8.37 -10.89
CA GLU A 30 -14.55 8.31 -9.78
C GLU A 30 -13.52 7.21 -10.03
N THR A 31 -12.25 7.52 -9.73
CA THR A 31 -11.16 6.55 -9.76
C THR A 31 -11.15 5.75 -8.46
N ILE A 32 -10.46 4.61 -8.42
CA ILE A 32 -10.22 3.88 -7.15
C ILE A 32 -9.56 4.79 -6.13
N MET A 33 -8.61 5.61 -6.55
CA MET A 33 -7.91 6.55 -5.69
C MET A 33 -8.86 7.58 -5.05
N ASP A 34 -9.87 8.03 -5.77
CA ASP A 34 -10.88 8.96 -5.24
C ASP A 34 -11.60 8.36 -4.02
N TYR A 35 -11.93 7.06 -4.07
CA TYR A 35 -12.55 6.38 -2.91
C TYR A 35 -11.61 6.27 -1.73
N SER A 36 -10.34 5.98 -1.95
CA SER A 36 -9.31 5.96 -0.89
C SER A 36 -9.16 7.33 -0.24
N ILE A 37 -9.09 8.39 -1.03
CA ILE A 37 -8.98 9.76 -0.53
C ILE A 37 -10.21 10.15 0.30
N PHE A 38 -11.40 9.86 -0.21
CA PHE A 38 -12.65 10.13 0.50
C PHE A 38 -12.69 9.39 1.84
N ASP A 39 -12.39 8.10 1.83
CA ASP A 39 -12.38 7.28 3.04
C ASP A 39 -11.33 7.74 4.05
N ALA A 40 -10.16 8.18 3.58
CA ALA A 40 -9.13 8.73 4.44
C ALA A 40 -9.57 10.03 5.10
N ILE A 41 -10.17 10.95 4.35
CA ILE A 41 -10.65 12.23 4.89
C ILE A 41 -11.69 12.00 5.98
N ARG A 42 -12.68 11.15 5.73
CA ARG A 42 -13.67 10.83 6.76
C ARG A 42 -13.13 9.96 7.90
N GLY A 43 -11.99 9.29 7.67
CA GLY A 43 -11.24 8.54 8.68
C GLY A 43 -10.30 9.40 9.54
N GLY A 44 -10.27 10.71 9.34
CA GLY A 44 -9.51 11.64 10.18
C GLY A 44 -8.15 12.07 9.63
N PHE A 45 -7.80 11.70 8.40
CA PHE A 45 -6.55 12.13 7.76
C PHE A 45 -6.63 13.62 7.39
N GLY A 46 -5.52 14.34 7.58
CA GLY A 46 -5.48 15.80 7.42
C GLY A 46 -4.58 16.32 6.31
N LYS A 47 -3.91 15.43 5.59
CA LYS A 47 -2.98 15.79 4.51
C LYS A 47 -2.85 14.62 3.53
N LEU A 48 -2.67 14.93 2.26
CA LEU A 48 -2.41 13.95 1.21
C LEU A 48 -1.01 14.18 0.65
N VAL A 49 -0.26 13.10 0.46
CA VAL A 49 1.03 13.12 -0.24
C VAL A 49 0.98 12.03 -1.30
N PHE A 50 1.38 12.39 -2.52
CA PHE A 50 1.45 11.45 -3.64
C PHE A 50 2.89 11.34 -4.13
N VAL A 51 3.38 10.13 -4.33
CA VAL A 51 4.62 9.90 -5.07
C VAL A 51 4.28 9.41 -6.46
N ILE A 52 4.76 10.12 -7.47
CA ILE A 52 4.52 9.85 -8.88
C ILE A 52 5.84 9.91 -9.65
N ARG A 53 5.81 9.53 -10.93
CA ARG A 53 6.89 9.85 -11.86
C ARG A 53 6.72 11.26 -12.40
N LYS A 54 7.81 11.98 -12.58
CA LYS A 54 7.80 13.36 -13.09
C LYS A 54 7.06 13.49 -14.42
N SER A 55 7.15 12.47 -15.28
CA SER A 55 6.49 12.44 -16.58
C SER A 55 4.96 12.49 -16.50
N PHE A 56 4.37 12.12 -15.36
CA PHE A 56 2.91 12.14 -15.18
C PHE A 56 2.41 13.35 -14.41
N GLU A 57 3.28 14.27 -14.03
CA GLU A 57 2.92 15.40 -13.15
C GLU A 57 1.75 16.21 -13.69
N LYS A 58 1.79 16.59 -14.96
CA LYS A 58 0.77 17.43 -15.56
C LYS A 58 -0.61 16.78 -15.51
N ASP A 59 -0.73 15.55 -16.01
CA ASP A 59 -2.00 14.84 -16.03
C ASP A 59 -2.52 14.54 -14.63
N PHE A 60 -1.61 14.19 -13.73
CA PHE A 60 -1.97 13.89 -12.35
C PHE A 60 -2.50 15.14 -11.62
N ARG A 61 -1.85 16.30 -11.81
CA ARG A 61 -2.33 17.56 -11.23
C ARG A 61 -3.70 17.96 -11.77
N GLU A 62 -3.89 17.85 -13.07
CA GLU A 62 -5.16 18.21 -13.71
C GLU A 62 -6.32 17.29 -13.31
N LYS A 63 -6.08 15.99 -13.25
CA LYS A 63 -7.13 14.98 -13.06
C LYS A 63 -7.40 14.60 -11.59
N ILE A 64 -6.39 14.66 -10.74
CA ILE A 64 -6.50 14.25 -9.34
C ILE A 64 -6.32 15.43 -8.39
N ILE A 65 -5.16 16.08 -8.39
CA ILE A 65 -4.83 17.12 -7.41
C ILE A 65 -5.84 18.26 -7.42
N SER A 66 -6.27 18.69 -8.60
CA SER A 66 -7.23 19.79 -8.76
C SER A 66 -8.55 19.56 -8.02
N LYS A 67 -8.92 18.31 -7.77
CA LYS A 67 -10.15 17.97 -7.03
C LYS A 67 -10.01 18.24 -5.53
N TYR A 68 -8.79 18.22 -4.99
CA TYR A 68 -8.57 18.16 -3.53
C TYR A 68 -7.79 19.33 -2.96
N GLU A 69 -6.94 20.01 -3.75
CA GLU A 69 -6.00 21.03 -3.26
C GLU A 69 -6.67 22.21 -2.54
N ASN A 70 -7.93 22.49 -2.84
CA ASN A 70 -8.70 23.55 -2.19
C ASN A 70 -9.45 23.07 -0.94
N HIS A 71 -9.40 21.80 -0.62
CA HIS A 71 -10.14 21.18 0.49
C HIS A 71 -9.24 20.61 1.58
N ILE A 72 -8.04 20.16 1.21
CA ILE A 72 -7.09 19.52 2.11
C ILE A 72 -5.67 19.82 1.60
N PRO A 73 -4.66 20.00 2.48
CA PRO A 73 -3.28 20.16 2.05
C PRO A 73 -2.81 18.96 1.22
N VAL A 74 -2.20 19.21 0.07
CA VAL A 74 -1.68 18.20 -0.85
C VAL A 74 -0.24 18.51 -1.21
N GLU A 75 0.62 17.50 -1.13
CA GLU A 75 2.00 17.54 -1.60
C GLU A 75 2.23 16.48 -2.66
N VAL A 76 3.07 16.76 -3.62
CA VAL A 76 3.48 15.81 -4.65
C VAL A 76 4.98 15.65 -4.60
N VAL A 77 5.45 14.42 -4.55
CA VAL A 77 6.88 14.08 -4.60
C VAL A 77 7.12 13.13 -5.77
N PHE A 78 8.37 13.00 -6.19
CA PHE A 78 8.72 12.25 -7.41
C PHE A 78 9.70 11.15 -7.10
N GLN A 79 9.50 9.99 -7.72
CA GLN A 79 10.43 8.88 -7.65
C GLN A 79 11.19 8.77 -8.98
N ASP A 80 12.52 8.75 -8.89
CA ASP A 80 13.42 8.59 -10.03
C ASP A 80 14.54 7.61 -9.68
N LEU A 81 15.03 6.88 -10.66
CA LEU A 81 16.13 5.92 -10.50
C LEU A 81 17.41 6.54 -9.95
N ASN A 82 17.61 7.84 -10.17
CA ASN A 82 18.79 8.58 -9.75
C ASN A 82 18.65 9.22 -8.36
N ASP A 83 17.48 9.11 -7.72
CA ASP A 83 17.26 9.58 -6.35
C ASP A 83 17.84 8.57 -5.35
N LEU A 84 19.15 8.57 -5.25
CA LEU A 84 19.90 7.65 -4.39
C LEU A 84 20.65 8.41 -3.29
N PRO A 85 20.99 7.73 -2.18
CA PRO A 85 21.82 8.32 -1.14
C PRO A 85 23.18 8.74 -1.69
N GLU A 86 23.82 9.69 -1.01
CA GLU A 86 25.17 10.14 -1.37
C GLU A 86 26.15 8.97 -1.48
N GLY A 87 26.96 8.99 -2.53
CA GLY A 87 27.93 7.94 -2.83
C GLY A 87 27.42 6.79 -3.68
N PHE A 88 26.16 6.81 -4.07
CA PHE A 88 25.56 5.79 -4.95
C PHE A 88 25.11 6.39 -6.27
N THR A 89 25.34 5.62 -7.34
CA THR A 89 24.93 5.95 -8.71
C THR A 89 24.10 4.82 -9.27
N CYS A 90 23.04 5.13 -10.03
CA CYS A 90 22.23 4.11 -10.68
C CYS A 90 23.10 3.31 -11.66
N PRO A 91 23.10 1.95 -11.57
CA PRO A 91 23.86 1.12 -12.50
C PRO A 91 23.42 1.32 -13.93
N GLU A 92 24.38 1.25 -14.85
CA GLU A 92 24.09 1.28 -16.29
C GLU A 92 23.15 0.12 -16.66
N GLY A 93 22.14 0.42 -17.47
CA GLY A 93 21.16 -0.56 -17.94
C GLY A 93 20.00 -0.84 -17.00
N ARG A 94 19.98 -0.23 -15.82
CA ARG A 94 18.82 -0.38 -14.93
C ARG A 94 17.67 0.50 -15.40
N GLU A 95 16.51 -0.13 -15.64
CA GLU A 95 15.27 0.54 -16.02
C GLU A 95 14.19 0.35 -14.95
N LYS A 96 14.32 -0.68 -14.13
CA LYS A 96 13.32 -1.03 -13.10
C LYS A 96 13.42 -0.07 -11.91
N PRO A 97 12.28 0.49 -11.43
CA PRO A 97 12.25 1.28 -10.20
C PRO A 97 12.83 0.50 -9.01
N TRP A 98 13.35 1.22 -8.03
CA TRP A 98 14.01 0.60 -6.87
C TRP A 98 13.06 -0.10 -5.90
N GLY A 99 11.75 0.14 -6.01
CA GLY A 99 10.74 -0.55 -5.23
C GLY A 99 9.89 0.36 -4.36
N THR A 100 8.92 -0.26 -3.67
CA THR A 100 7.91 0.46 -2.88
C THR A 100 8.53 1.25 -1.71
N ASN A 101 9.56 0.71 -1.06
CA ASN A 101 10.17 1.44 0.06
C ASN A 101 11.07 2.60 -0.41
N HIS A 102 11.61 2.54 -1.62
CA HIS A 102 12.26 3.70 -2.23
C HIS A 102 11.23 4.81 -2.50
N ALA A 103 10.05 4.45 -2.98
CA ALA A 103 8.96 5.41 -3.16
C ALA A 103 8.58 6.07 -1.83
N VAL A 104 8.51 5.30 -0.74
CA VAL A 104 8.22 5.83 0.60
C VAL A 104 9.28 6.85 1.02
N LEU A 105 10.56 6.61 0.75
CA LEU A 105 11.65 7.53 1.08
C LEU A 105 11.49 8.91 0.45
N MET A 106 10.81 9.01 -0.68
CA MET A 106 10.57 10.31 -1.35
C MET A 106 9.70 11.25 -0.51
N GLY A 107 8.95 10.72 0.46
CA GLY A 107 8.13 11.51 1.38
C GLY A 107 8.88 12.13 2.55
N LYS A 108 10.14 11.78 2.77
CA LYS A 108 10.92 12.20 3.96
C LYS A 108 10.92 13.72 4.20
N LYS A 109 11.00 14.51 3.14
CA LYS A 109 11.11 15.98 3.24
C LYS A 109 9.78 16.68 3.52
N VAL A 110 8.65 16.02 3.24
CA VAL A 110 7.33 16.64 3.32
C VAL A 110 6.41 16.01 4.37
N ILE A 111 6.79 14.89 4.99
CA ILE A 111 6.00 14.21 6.00
C ILE A 111 6.73 14.26 7.34
N ASN A 112 6.15 14.98 8.31
CA ASN A 112 6.69 15.16 9.65
C ASN A 112 5.73 14.67 10.74
N GLU A 113 4.61 14.07 10.35
CA GLU A 113 3.57 13.53 11.19
C GLU A 113 3.41 12.02 10.95
N PRO A 114 2.68 11.28 11.81
CA PRO A 114 2.33 9.88 11.50
C PRO A 114 1.63 9.78 10.15
N PHE A 115 1.90 8.72 9.41
CA PHE A 115 1.38 8.58 8.06
C PHE A 115 1.02 7.14 7.72
N ALA A 116 -0.01 7.00 6.86
CA ALA A 116 -0.37 5.75 6.24
C ALA A 116 0.22 5.67 4.84
N VAL A 117 0.63 4.47 4.45
CA VAL A 117 1.08 4.17 3.08
C VAL A 117 0.08 3.23 2.44
N ILE A 118 -0.38 3.57 1.23
CA ILE A 118 -1.27 2.73 0.42
C ILE A 118 -0.84 2.71 -1.04
N ASN A 119 -1.32 1.72 -1.78
CA ASN A 119 -1.22 1.68 -3.23
C ASN A 119 -2.33 2.54 -3.87
N ALA A 120 -2.02 3.18 -4.98
CA ALA A 120 -2.96 4.05 -5.69
C ALA A 120 -4.09 3.31 -6.39
N ASP A 121 -3.87 2.04 -6.75
CA ASP A 121 -4.75 1.24 -7.61
C ASP A 121 -5.53 0.15 -6.89
N ASP A 122 -5.55 0.18 -5.56
CA ASP A 122 -6.27 -0.79 -4.73
C ASP A 122 -7.44 -0.13 -4.00
N PHE A 123 -8.55 -0.85 -3.88
CA PHE A 123 -9.68 -0.43 -3.07
C PHE A 123 -9.55 -1.03 -1.67
N TYR A 124 -9.46 -0.18 -0.65
CA TYR A 124 -9.18 -0.59 0.73
C TYR A 124 -10.41 -0.64 1.63
N GLY A 125 -11.45 0.13 1.33
CA GLY A 125 -12.69 0.18 2.11
C GLY A 125 -12.67 1.18 3.27
N ARG A 126 -13.87 1.57 3.70
CA ARG A 126 -14.05 2.60 4.72
C ARG A 126 -13.47 2.22 6.08
N ASP A 127 -13.77 1.02 6.55
CA ASP A 127 -13.37 0.58 7.91
C ASP A 127 -11.85 0.58 8.09
N SER A 128 -11.10 0.16 7.08
CA SER A 128 -9.63 0.11 7.15
C SER A 128 -9.04 1.50 7.40
N PHE A 129 -9.54 2.54 6.74
CA PHE A 129 -9.09 3.92 6.98
C PHE A 129 -9.50 4.44 8.35
N ALA A 130 -10.69 4.08 8.82
CA ALA A 130 -11.15 4.47 10.16
C ALA A 130 -10.26 3.84 11.24
N VAL A 131 -9.98 2.55 11.13
CA VAL A 131 -9.12 1.81 12.08
C VAL A 131 -7.69 2.35 12.05
N LEU A 132 -7.12 2.53 10.86
CA LEU A 132 -5.75 3.01 10.71
C LEU A 132 -5.61 4.48 11.15
N GLY A 133 -6.56 5.32 10.76
CA GLY A 133 -6.56 6.74 11.17
C GLY A 133 -6.61 6.92 12.68
N LYS A 134 -7.42 6.13 13.36
CA LYS A 134 -7.50 6.13 14.83
C LYS A 134 -6.16 5.73 15.46
N GLN A 135 -5.57 4.64 14.98
CA GLN A 135 -4.28 4.16 15.50
C GLN A 135 -3.18 5.19 15.28
N LEU A 136 -3.10 5.78 14.08
CA LEU A 136 -2.08 6.78 13.75
C LEU A 136 -2.22 8.04 14.60
N SER A 137 -3.45 8.46 14.94
CA SER A 137 -3.66 9.62 15.80
C SER A 137 -3.09 9.43 17.21
N GLU A 138 -2.93 8.18 17.65
CA GLU A 138 -2.35 7.82 18.94
C GLU A 138 -0.82 7.64 18.88
N MET A 139 -0.23 7.69 17.68
CA MET A 139 1.19 7.46 17.45
C MET A 139 2.02 8.74 17.33
N ASP A 140 1.41 9.90 17.41
CA ASP A 140 2.12 11.17 17.30
C ASP A 140 3.17 11.30 18.41
N GLY A 141 4.41 11.61 18.03
CA GLY A 141 5.54 11.70 18.93
C GLY A 141 6.16 10.36 19.38
N LYS A 142 5.58 9.24 18.98
CA LYS A 142 6.13 7.91 19.28
C LYS A 142 7.20 7.51 18.26
N LYS A 143 8.11 6.64 18.68
CA LYS A 143 9.19 6.10 17.85
C LYS A 143 9.21 4.57 17.93
N ASN A 144 9.66 3.93 16.85
CA ASN A 144 9.87 2.48 16.80
C ASN A 144 8.59 1.66 17.03
N ASP A 145 7.44 2.28 16.84
CA ASP A 145 6.13 1.69 17.10
C ASP A 145 5.24 1.98 15.91
N TYR A 146 5.03 0.98 15.08
CA TYR A 146 4.32 1.08 13.81
C TYR A 146 3.08 0.21 13.82
N CYS A 147 2.31 0.28 12.74
CA CYS A 147 1.13 -0.55 12.56
C CYS A 147 0.93 -0.91 11.10
N MET A 148 0.03 -1.85 10.87
CA MET A 148 -0.44 -2.22 9.55
C MET A 148 -1.89 -2.70 9.65
N VAL A 149 -2.62 -2.63 8.55
CA VAL A 149 -3.93 -3.26 8.47
C VAL A 149 -3.74 -4.69 7.97
N GLY A 150 -4.17 -5.65 8.79
CA GLY A 150 -4.25 -7.05 8.42
C GLY A 150 -5.63 -7.35 7.89
N TYR A 151 -5.77 -7.50 6.57
CA TYR A 151 -7.03 -7.89 5.97
C TYR A 151 -7.29 -9.37 6.23
N ARG A 152 -8.53 -9.73 6.48
CA ARG A 152 -8.94 -11.13 6.57
C ARG A 152 -8.80 -11.74 5.18
N VAL A 153 -8.05 -12.83 5.05
CA VAL A 153 -7.73 -13.40 3.73
C VAL A 153 -8.99 -13.69 2.91
N GLY A 154 -10.07 -14.14 3.56
CA GLY A 154 -11.36 -14.37 2.91
C GLY A 154 -11.97 -13.13 2.25
N ASN A 155 -11.58 -11.92 2.68
CA ASN A 155 -12.03 -10.66 2.12
C ASN A 155 -11.11 -10.12 1.01
N THR A 156 -10.13 -10.90 0.57
CA THR A 156 -9.14 -10.48 -0.45
C THR A 156 -9.05 -11.44 -1.63
N LEU A 157 -9.86 -12.48 -1.67
CA LEU A 157 -9.80 -13.50 -2.73
C LEU A 157 -10.39 -12.99 -4.05
N SER A 158 -9.95 -13.61 -5.15
CA SER A 158 -10.50 -13.38 -6.48
C SER A 158 -11.46 -14.51 -6.86
N GLU A 159 -12.55 -14.17 -7.53
CA GLU A 159 -13.45 -15.15 -8.14
C GLU A 159 -12.89 -15.70 -9.46
N SER A 160 -11.90 -15.02 -10.02
CA SER A 160 -11.31 -15.34 -11.32
C SER A 160 -10.13 -16.29 -11.26
N GLY A 161 -9.66 -16.66 -10.06
CA GLY A 161 -8.51 -17.56 -9.90
C GLY A 161 -7.78 -17.39 -8.58
N SER A 162 -6.58 -17.93 -8.53
CA SER A 162 -5.73 -17.84 -7.35
C SER A 162 -5.08 -16.47 -7.20
N VAL A 163 -4.68 -16.14 -5.98
CA VAL A 163 -4.01 -14.88 -5.63
C VAL A 163 -2.74 -15.13 -4.84
N ALA A 164 -1.84 -14.16 -4.84
CA ALA A 164 -0.66 -14.15 -3.98
C ALA A 164 -0.87 -13.13 -2.86
N ARG A 165 -0.53 -13.51 -1.61
CA ARG A 165 -0.70 -12.63 -0.44
C ARG A 165 0.47 -12.76 0.52
N GLY A 166 0.83 -11.64 1.15
CA GLY A 166 1.73 -11.63 2.29
C GLY A 166 0.99 -12.08 3.54
N VAL A 167 1.12 -13.35 3.89
CA VAL A 167 0.46 -13.91 5.07
C VAL A 167 1.21 -13.47 6.32
N CYS A 168 0.48 -12.83 7.24
CA CYS A 168 1.03 -12.28 8.47
C CYS A 168 1.01 -13.30 9.59
N ALA A 169 2.12 -13.43 10.30
CA ALA A 169 2.20 -14.13 11.58
C ALA A 169 2.25 -13.09 12.70
N THR A 170 1.53 -13.33 13.78
CA THR A 170 1.45 -12.42 14.93
C THR A 170 1.74 -13.15 16.23
N ASN A 171 2.22 -12.39 17.23
CA ASN A 171 2.35 -12.91 18.59
C ASN A 171 1.01 -12.78 19.36
N GLU A 172 0.98 -13.21 20.62
CA GLU A 172 -0.23 -13.16 21.45
C GLU A 172 -0.76 -11.75 21.69
N GLU A 173 0.11 -10.74 21.62
CA GLU A 173 -0.27 -9.33 21.82
C GLU A 173 -0.74 -8.65 20.51
N GLY A 174 -0.73 -9.38 19.39
CA GLY A 174 -1.17 -8.86 18.08
C GLY A 174 -0.10 -8.11 17.31
N TYR A 175 1.17 -8.24 17.68
CA TYR A 175 2.28 -7.66 16.93
C TYR A 175 2.80 -8.62 15.86
N LEU A 176 3.17 -8.06 14.73
CA LEU A 176 3.68 -8.80 13.58
C LEU A 176 5.01 -9.48 13.94
N THR A 177 5.11 -10.77 13.69
CA THR A 177 6.36 -11.54 13.82
C THR A 177 7.01 -11.82 12.47
N GLY A 178 6.26 -11.71 11.40
CA GLY A 178 6.77 -11.85 10.03
C GLY A 178 5.66 -11.85 9.00
N VAL A 179 6.05 -11.56 7.77
CA VAL A 179 5.17 -11.64 6.58
C VAL A 179 5.82 -12.59 5.59
N VAL A 180 5.08 -13.60 5.17
CA VAL A 180 5.56 -14.57 4.17
C VAL A 180 4.65 -14.51 2.95
N GLU A 181 5.23 -14.20 1.80
CA GLU A 181 4.51 -14.24 0.53
C GLU A 181 4.08 -15.66 0.23
N ARG A 182 2.78 -15.88 0.05
CA ARG A 182 2.22 -17.16 -0.39
C ARG A 182 1.50 -16.97 -1.71
N THR A 183 1.78 -17.85 -2.65
CA THR A 183 1.22 -17.80 -4.00
C THR A 183 0.15 -18.87 -4.17
N ALA A 184 -0.67 -18.74 -5.22
CA ALA A 184 -1.71 -19.71 -5.56
C ALA A 184 -2.71 -19.97 -4.42
N ILE A 185 -3.07 -18.92 -3.69
CA ILE A 185 -4.11 -18.99 -2.66
C ILE A 185 -5.47 -18.92 -3.36
N GLU A 186 -6.34 -19.90 -3.10
CA GLU A 186 -7.70 -19.90 -3.64
C GLU A 186 -8.64 -20.72 -2.74
N ARG A 187 -9.93 -20.51 -2.93
CA ARG A 187 -10.95 -21.31 -2.27
C ARG A 187 -11.26 -22.55 -3.10
N ILE A 188 -11.00 -23.72 -2.53
CA ILE A 188 -11.26 -25.02 -3.16
C ILE A 188 -12.10 -25.85 -2.17
N ASP A 189 -13.27 -26.31 -2.62
CA ASP A 189 -14.20 -27.11 -1.79
C ASP A 189 -14.54 -26.47 -0.44
N GLY A 190 -14.67 -25.14 -0.44
CA GLY A 190 -15.00 -24.36 0.75
C GLY A 190 -13.80 -23.93 1.61
N ASP A 191 -12.62 -24.49 1.39
CA ASP A 191 -11.40 -24.15 2.13
C ASP A 191 -10.51 -23.18 1.36
N ILE A 192 -9.98 -22.19 2.07
CA ILE A 192 -8.93 -21.32 1.54
C ILE A 192 -7.61 -22.05 1.72
N GLN A 193 -6.88 -22.29 0.63
CA GLN A 193 -5.68 -23.12 0.67
C GLN A 193 -4.62 -22.69 -0.33
N PHE A 194 -3.39 -23.09 -0.05
CA PHE A 194 -2.25 -22.99 -0.96
C PHE A 194 -1.34 -24.20 -0.77
N VAL A 195 -0.38 -24.37 -1.65
CA VAL A 195 0.64 -25.42 -1.55
C VAL A 195 1.96 -24.76 -1.16
N ASP A 196 2.57 -25.27 -0.09
CA ASP A 196 3.83 -24.74 0.41
C ASP A 196 5.04 -25.21 -0.44
N GLU A 197 6.24 -24.75 -0.06
CA GLU A 197 7.49 -25.09 -0.73
C GLU A 197 7.84 -26.58 -0.74
N ASN A 198 7.23 -27.35 0.16
CA ASN A 198 7.41 -28.82 0.25
C ASN A 198 6.34 -29.59 -0.50
N GLY A 199 5.46 -28.92 -1.24
CA GLY A 199 4.35 -29.52 -1.95
C GLY A 199 3.17 -29.91 -1.05
N LYS A 200 3.16 -29.44 0.19
CA LYS A 200 2.11 -29.74 1.16
C LYS A 200 0.97 -28.72 1.07
N LYS A 201 -0.26 -29.23 1.05
CA LYS A 201 -1.46 -28.40 1.14
C LYS A 201 -1.56 -27.78 2.52
N VAL A 202 -1.74 -26.45 2.57
CA VAL A 202 -1.97 -25.69 3.80
C VAL A 202 -3.32 -24.98 3.71
N VAL A 203 -4.16 -25.17 4.72
CA VAL A 203 -5.47 -24.52 4.84
C VAL A 203 -5.33 -23.27 5.70
N LEU A 204 -5.84 -22.13 5.21
CA LEU A 204 -5.92 -20.88 5.94
C LEU A 204 -7.33 -20.67 6.49
N GLU A 205 -7.42 -20.13 7.68
CA GLU A 205 -8.70 -19.68 8.24
C GLU A 205 -9.15 -18.40 7.52
N GLU A 206 -10.48 -18.20 7.43
CA GLU A 206 -11.07 -16.99 6.78
C GLU A 206 -10.49 -15.68 7.30
N ASN A 207 -10.21 -15.62 8.59
CA ASN A 207 -9.74 -14.42 9.27
C ASN A 207 -8.23 -14.32 9.39
N THR A 208 -7.47 -15.20 8.73
CA THR A 208 -6.01 -15.09 8.71
C THR A 208 -5.60 -13.72 8.16
N PRO A 209 -4.78 -12.94 8.91
CA PRO A 209 -4.39 -11.62 8.45
C PRO A 209 -3.41 -11.70 7.28
N VAL A 210 -3.66 -10.90 6.26
CA VAL A 210 -2.76 -10.74 5.11
C VAL A 210 -2.47 -9.27 4.87
N SER A 211 -1.28 -8.98 4.38
CA SER A 211 -0.88 -7.64 4.02
C SER A 211 -1.38 -7.29 2.62
N MET A 212 -2.07 -6.17 2.51
CA MET A 212 -2.47 -5.58 1.24
C MET A 212 -1.72 -4.26 1.00
N ASN A 213 -0.55 -4.13 1.59
CA ASN A 213 0.31 -2.96 1.50
C ASN A 213 -0.32 -1.69 2.09
N MET A 214 -1.00 -1.83 3.22
CA MET A 214 -1.57 -0.74 3.98
C MET A 214 -0.86 -0.64 5.33
N TRP A 215 0.05 0.34 5.44
CA TRP A 215 0.99 0.48 6.56
C TRP A 215 0.79 1.80 7.29
N GLY A 216 1.15 1.82 8.57
CA GLY A 216 1.18 3.04 9.37
C GLY A 216 2.53 3.21 10.05
N PHE A 217 3.15 4.36 9.83
CA PHE A 217 4.48 4.67 10.32
C PHE A 217 4.53 6.05 10.99
N THR A 218 5.56 6.25 11.79
CA THR A 218 6.00 7.57 12.24
C THR A 218 7.26 7.98 11.47
N PRO A 219 7.63 9.29 11.44
CA PRO A 219 8.73 9.78 10.59
C PRO A 219 10.10 9.13 10.83
N ASP A 220 10.35 8.54 12.00
CA ASP A 220 11.58 7.79 12.27
C ASP A 220 11.79 6.60 11.32
N TYR A 221 10.71 6.08 10.73
CA TYR A 221 10.78 5.05 9.70
C TYR A 221 11.61 5.46 8.49
N PHE A 222 11.60 6.74 8.11
CA PHE A 222 12.41 7.25 7.00
C PHE A 222 13.91 7.11 7.27
N GLU A 223 14.34 7.36 8.50
CA GLU A 223 15.75 7.27 8.87
C GLU A 223 16.27 5.84 8.81
N TYR A 224 15.53 4.89 9.37
CA TYR A 224 15.85 3.47 9.27
C TYR A 224 15.86 2.99 7.82
N SER A 225 14.87 3.42 7.03
CA SER A 225 14.74 3.03 5.62
C SER A 225 15.89 3.55 4.77
N GLU A 226 16.35 4.77 5.02
CA GLU A 226 17.48 5.36 4.28
C GLU A 226 18.78 4.64 4.60
N GLU A 227 19.06 4.35 5.87
CA GLU A 227 20.26 3.61 6.29
C GLU A 227 20.26 2.19 5.71
N TYR A 228 19.15 1.49 5.77
CA TYR A 228 19.07 0.15 5.22
C TYR A 228 19.10 0.15 3.69
N PHE A 229 18.59 1.19 3.06
CA PHE A 229 18.69 1.32 1.61
C PHE A 229 20.14 1.36 1.13
N LYS A 230 21.03 2.01 1.87
CA LYS A 230 22.46 2.00 1.58
C LYS A 230 23.03 0.59 1.62
N GLU A 231 22.68 -0.20 2.62
CA GLU A 231 23.08 -1.61 2.72
C GLU A 231 22.51 -2.44 1.56
N PHE A 232 21.23 -2.24 1.25
CA PHE A 232 20.56 -2.88 0.13
C PHE A 232 21.27 -2.59 -1.21
N LEU A 233 21.61 -1.33 -1.46
CA LEU A 233 22.31 -0.91 -2.66
C LEU A 233 23.69 -1.58 -2.77
N LYS A 234 24.47 -1.59 -1.69
CA LYS A 234 25.77 -2.26 -1.66
C LYS A 234 25.67 -3.74 -2.04
N ALA A 235 24.65 -4.42 -1.55
CA ALA A 235 24.45 -5.85 -1.79
C ALA A 235 23.86 -6.17 -3.16
N ASN A 236 23.20 -5.23 -3.83
CA ASN A 236 22.37 -5.50 -5.01
C ASN A 236 22.71 -4.67 -6.25
N MET A 237 23.81 -3.91 -6.26
CA MET A 237 24.16 -3.06 -7.41
C MET A 237 24.38 -3.85 -8.71
N GLY A 238 24.81 -5.10 -8.60
CA GLY A 238 24.98 -6.00 -9.75
C GLY A 238 23.69 -6.62 -10.26
N ASN A 239 22.59 -6.47 -9.55
CA ASN A 239 21.30 -7.04 -9.93
C ASN A 239 20.35 -5.91 -10.38
N LEU A 240 20.18 -5.77 -11.70
CA LEU A 240 19.39 -4.71 -12.30
C LEU A 240 17.88 -4.85 -12.06
N LYS A 241 17.42 -5.93 -11.44
CA LYS A 241 16.00 -6.22 -11.19
C LYS A 241 15.63 -6.28 -9.70
N SER A 242 16.60 -6.13 -8.80
CA SER A 242 16.32 -6.13 -7.36
C SER A 242 15.41 -4.96 -6.96
N GLU A 243 14.53 -5.20 -6.00
CA GLU A 243 13.59 -4.19 -5.52
C GLU A 243 13.62 -4.09 -3.99
N TYR A 244 13.64 -2.87 -3.51
CA TYR A 244 13.57 -2.54 -2.09
C TYR A 244 12.10 -2.37 -1.68
N PHE A 245 11.49 -3.48 -1.25
CA PHE A 245 10.08 -3.52 -0.85
C PHE A 245 9.87 -3.12 0.62
N ILE A 246 8.70 -2.57 0.91
CA ILE A 246 8.28 -2.26 2.29
C ILE A 246 8.35 -3.50 3.20
N PRO A 247 7.81 -4.68 2.82
CA PRO A 247 7.90 -5.86 3.68
C PRO A 247 9.33 -6.28 4.02
N LEU A 248 10.28 -6.08 3.11
CA LEU A 248 11.69 -6.36 3.36
C LEU A 248 12.23 -5.52 4.51
N MET A 249 11.94 -4.21 4.49
CA MET A 249 12.35 -3.28 5.54
C MET A 249 11.66 -3.58 6.86
N VAL A 250 10.36 -3.83 6.83
CA VAL A 250 9.58 -4.14 8.04
C VAL A 250 10.08 -5.43 8.69
N ASN A 251 10.31 -6.49 7.91
CA ASN A 251 10.84 -7.75 8.44
C ASN A 251 12.22 -7.56 9.08
N LYS A 252 13.07 -6.74 8.49
CA LYS A 252 14.39 -6.42 9.07
C LYS A 252 14.24 -5.73 10.42
N LEU A 253 13.39 -4.73 10.53
CA LEU A 253 13.17 -4.00 11.79
C LEU A 253 12.63 -4.91 12.90
N ILE A 254 11.70 -5.80 12.57
CA ILE A 254 11.11 -6.75 13.50
C ILE A 254 12.15 -7.78 13.93
N THR A 255 12.89 -8.36 13.01
CA THR A 255 13.90 -9.39 13.26
C THR A 255 15.04 -8.87 14.15
N GLU A 256 15.46 -7.63 13.94
CA GLU A 256 16.50 -6.99 14.73
C GLU A 256 15.99 -6.44 16.08
N GLY A 257 14.68 -6.49 16.32
CA GLY A 257 14.08 -5.96 17.54
C GLY A 257 14.10 -4.43 17.62
N THR A 258 14.31 -3.75 16.49
CA THR A 258 14.37 -2.29 16.43
C THR A 258 13.00 -1.64 16.56
N ALA A 259 11.98 -2.26 15.98
CA ALA A 259 10.62 -1.75 15.99
C ALA A 259 9.61 -2.89 16.09
N ARG A 260 8.41 -2.54 16.50
CA ARG A 260 7.27 -3.45 16.50
C ARG A 260 6.16 -2.90 15.62
N VAL A 261 5.35 -3.79 15.07
CA VAL A 261 4.27 -3.44 14.14
C VAL A 261 2.98 -4.09 14.63
N LYS A 262 2.03 -3.28 15.08
CA LYS A 262 0.70 -3.73 15.49
C LYS A 262 -0.09 -4.12 14.25
N VAL A 263 -0.68 -5.32 14.24
CA VAL A 263 -1.58 -5.75 13.18
C VAL A 263 -3.02 -5.38 13.57
N LEU A 264 -3.62 -4.50 12.79
CA LEU A 264 -4.99 -4.02 13.01
C LEU A 264 -5.96 -4.86 12.16
N ASP A 265 -7.02 -5.34 12.79
CA ASP A 265 -8.08 -6.06 12.07
C ASP A 265 -9.03 -5.07 11.39
N THR A 266 -9.56 -5.46 10.24
CA THR A 266 -10.60 -4.72 9.53
C THR A 266 -11.65 -5.66 8.96
N THR A 267 -12.89 -5.19 8.91
CA THR A 267 -14.00 -5.88 8.23
C THR A 267 -14.08 -5.52 6.75
N SER A 268 -13.30 -4.55 6.29
CA SER A 268 -13.29 -4.12 4.89
C SER A 268 -12.90 -5.24 3.95
N LYS A 269 -13.53 -5.24 2.77
CA LYS A 269 -13.11 -6.06 1.63
C LYS A 269 -12.11 -5.28 0.82
N TRP A 270 -11.04 -5.95 0.42
CA TRP A 270 -10.06 -5.39 -0.50
C TRP A 270 -10.32 -5.94 -1.91
N PHE A 271 -10.18 -5.08 -2.91
CA PHE A 271 -10.16 -5.51 -4.30
C PHE A 271 -9.35 -4.53 -5.15
N GLY A 272 -8.91 -5.02 -6.32
CA GLY A 272 -8.11 -4.23 -7.26
C GLY A 272 -8.36 -4.66 -8.70
N VAL A 273 -7.90 -3.85 -9.65
CA VAL A 273 -7.90 -4.16 -11.07
C VAL A 273 -6.49 -4.60 -11.47
N THR A 274 -6.24 -5.91 -11.42
CA THR A 274 -4.95 -6.49 -11.83
C THR A 274 -4.93 -6.74 -13.34
N TYR A 275 -6.06 -7.22 -13.88
CA TYR A 275 -6.24 -7.52 -15.29
C TYR A 275 -7.45 -6.75 -15.85
N ALA A 276 -7.46 -6.49 -17.16
CA ALA A 276 -8.58 -5.82 -17.81
C ALA A 276 -9.92 -6.55 -17.57
N ALA A 277 -9.89 -7.88 -17.46
CA ALA A 277 -11.06 -8.70 -17.15
C ALA A 277 -11.66 -8.44 -15.76
N ASP A 278 -10.87 -7.93 -14.81
CA ASP A 278 -11.34 -7.65 -13.45
C ASP A 278 -12.17 -6.34 -13.38
N ARG A 279 -12.06 -5.49 -14.39
CA ARG A 279 -12.64 -4.13 -14.37
C ARG A 279 -14.15 -4.13 -14.07
N GLN A 280 -14.92 -4.94 -14.78
CA GLN A 280 -16.37 -4.98 -14.60
C GLN A 280 -16.76 -5.45 -13.19
N GLY A 281 -16.06 -6.45 -12.66
CA GLY A 281 -16.27 -6.93 -11.30
C GLY A 281 -16.01 -5.83 -10.25
N VAL A 282 -14.99 -5.02 -10.45
CA VAL A 282 -14.67 -3.88 -9.57
C VAL A 282 -15.75 -2.80 -9.69
N VAL A 283 -16.18 -2.47 -10.90
CA VAL A 283 -17.29 -1.51 -11.13
C VAL A 283 -18.54 -1.97 -10.38
N ASP A 284 -18.89 -3.24 -10.48
CA ASP A 284 -20.07 -3.82 -9.81
C ASP A 284 -19.96 -3.76 -8.29
N LYS A 285 -18.78 -4.05 -7.73
CA LYS A 285 -18.52 -3.97 -6.28
C LYS A 285 -18.61 -2.54 -5.77
N ILE A 286 -18.07 -1.57 -6.50
CA ILE A 286 -18.18 -0.15 -6.15
C ILE A 286 -19.63 0.30 -6.20
N GLN A 287 -20.37 -0.08 -7.24
CA GLN A 287 -21.78 0.27 -7.35
C GLN A 287 -22.60 -0.30 -6.18
N ALA A 288 -22.31 -1.53 -5.77
CA ALA A 288 -22.98 -2.13 -4.61
C ALA A 288 -22.71 -1.35 -3.31
N LEU A 289 -21.50 -0.82 -3.12
CA LEU A 289 -21.16 0.02 -1.96
C LEU A 289 -21.85 1.38 -2.01
N VAL A 290 -21.99 1.96 -3.19
CA VAL A 290 -22.75 3.20 -3.40
C VAL A 290 -24.23 2.97 -3.11
N ASP A 291 -24.81 1.89 -3.61
CA ASP A 291 -26.21 1.53 -3.39
C ASP A 291 -26.50 1.23 -1.91
N ALA A 292 -25.55 0.70 -1.18
CA ALA A 292 -25.65 0.47 0.26
C ALA A 292 -25.41 1.74 1.10
N GLY A 293 -25.06 2.86 0.47
CA GLY A 293 -24.77 4.12 1.16
C GLY A 293 -23.42 4.19 1.87
N GLU A 294 -22.55 3.22 1.67
CA GLU A 294 -21.21 3.20 2.26
C GLU A 294 -20.27 4.20 1.57
N ASN A 295 -20.36 4.31 0.25
CA ASN A 295 -19.61 5.28 -0.54
C ASN A 295 -20.53 6.25 -1.26
N PRO A 296 -20.09 7.51 -1.45
CA PRO A 296 -20.91 8.51 -2.13
C PRO A 296 -20.99 8.24 -3.64
N SER A 297 -22.04 8.77 -4.24
CA SER A 297 -22.23 8.76 -5.70
C SER A 297 -21.67 10.02 -6.36
N LYS A 298 -21.12 10.96 -5.59
CA LYS A 298 -20.52 12.22 -6.07
C LYS A 298 -19.31 12.60 -5.22
#